data_1fc677477541f1e6cd3697ad9d0ecad9
#
_entry.id   1fc677477541f1e6cd3697ad9d0ecad9
#
_cell.length_a   1.000
_cell.length_b   1.000
_cell.length_c   1.000
_cell.angle_alpha   90.00
_cell.angle_beta   90.00
_cell.angle_gamma   90.00
#
_symmetry.space_group_name_H-M   'P 1'
#
loop_
_entity.id
_entity.type
_entity.pdbx_description
1 polymer ?
#
loop_
_entity_poly.entity_id
_entity_poly.type
_entity_poly.pdbx_seq_one_letter_code
_entity_poly.pdbx_strand_id
1 'polypeptide(L)'
;VLNALAGKVAGVNISAASGTAGGGSRIIIRGQSSLGSAGSPLFVIDGMPVSNQSYDPGNAGSALSGAAVDPGNRMGDIASDDIESINVLKGAAATALYGARAKDGAVIITTKKGSKNQQTSVSINSTMRFESVLRLPDFQNSYAQGVPTTSAYSYGYQNGWGPKIEGQTVKNFLGQDVQLRAYKNNVKDFYQTGHTY
;
A
#
# COMPACT_ATOMS: atom_id res chain seq x y z
N VAL A 1 7.22 -8.36 8.13
CA VAL A 1 7.21 -9.82 8.37
C VAL A 1 7.10 -10.59 7.07
N LEU A 2 6.06 -10.37 6.28
CA LEU A 2 5.79 -11.18 5.08
C LEU A 2 6.89 -11.05 4.01
N ASN A 3 7.47 -9.87 3.85
CA ASN A 3 8.57 -9.67 2.89
C ASN A 3 9.82 -10.49 3.22
N ALA A 4 10.02 -10.88 4.47
CA ALA A 4 11.13 -11.74 4.87
C ALA A 4 10.98 -13.21 4.39
N LEU A 5 9.77 -13.61 4.00
CA LEU A 5 9.48 -14.91 3.43
C LEU A 5 9.66 -14.95 1.90
N ALA A 6 9.79 -13.78 1.26
CA ALA A 6 9.97 -13.69 -0.17
C ALA A 6 11.22 -14.47 -0.59
N GLY A 7 11.07 -15.38 -1.54
CA GLY A 7 12.14 -16.24 -2.02
C GLY A 7 12.54 -17.42 -1.12
N LYS A 8 12.00 -17.52 0.10
CA LYS A 8 12.33 -18.63 1.03
C LYS A 8 11.39 -19.82 0.93
N VAL A 9 10.17 -19.61 0.44
CA VAL A 9 9.17 -20.68 0.32
C VAL A 9 8.85 -20.95 -1.14
N ALA A 10 9.10 -22.15 -1.60
CA ALA A 10 8.83 -22.55 -2.98
C ALA A 10 7.32 -22.44 -3.31
N GLY A 11 6.99 -21.83 -4.45
CA GLY A 11 5.61 -21.67 -4.93
C GLY A 11 4.82 -20.58 -4.21
N VAL A 12 5.47 -19.72 -3.45
CA VAL A 12 4.88 -18.55 -2.82
C VAL A 12 5.51 -17.30 -3.45
N ASN A 13 4.66 -16.46 -4.02
CA ASN A 13 5.06 -15.16 -4.54
C ASN A 13 4.56 -14.07 -3.57
N ILE A 14 5.48 -13.28 -3.07
CA ILE A 14 5.19 -12.16 -2.17
C ILE A 14 5.66 -10.90 -2.87
N SER A 15 4.74 -9.98 -3.09
CA SER A 15 5.02 -8.67 -3.66
C SER A 15 4.45 -7.57 -2.77
N ALA A 16 5.18 -6.49 -2.62
CA ALA A 16 4.61 -5.27 -2.04
C ALA A 16 3.51 -4.75 -2.98
N ALA A 17 2.35 -4.43 -2.43
CA ALA A 17 1.21 -3.94 -3.20
C ALA A 17 1.46 -2.52 -3.70
N SER A 18 2.16 -1.71 -2.89
CA SER A 18 2.55 -0.34 -3.24
C SER A 18 3.94 0.00 -2.72
N GLY A 19 4.52 1.10 -3.20
CA GLY A 19 5.75 1.68 -2.65
C GLY A 19 5.51 2.59 -1.44
N THR A 20 4.29 2.65 -0.94
CA THR A 20 3.91 3.52 0.17
C THR A 20 4.40 2.91 1.49
N ALA A 21 4.90 3.76 2.39
CA ALA A 21 5.25 3.36 3.74
C ALA A 21 4.04 2.75 4.46
N GLY A 22 4.21 1.56 5.04
CA GLY A 22 3.09 0.83 5.66
C GLY A 22 2.14 0.13 4.69
N GLY A 23 2.41 0.20 3.38
CA GLY A 23 1.61 -0.48 2.36
C GLY A 23 1.55 -2.00 2.54
N GLY A 24 0.45 -2.60 2.09
CA GLY A 24 0.19 -4.03 2.22
C GLY A 24 1.12 -4.88 1.37
N SER A 25 1.24 -6.13 1.74
CA SER A 25 1.91 -7.15 0.93
C SER A 25 0.90 -8.13 0.36
N ARG A 26 0.99 -8.39 -0.93
CA ARG A 26 0.19 -9.40 -1.61
C ARG A 26 0.93 -10.73 -1.61
N ILE A 27 0.25 -11.76 -1.16
CA ILE A 27 0.77 -13.13 -1.20
C ILE A 27 -0.08 -13.96 -2.15
N ILE A 28 0.58 -14.69 -3.03
CA ILE A 28 -0.04 -15.63 -3.95
C ILE A 28 0.66 -16.97 -3.80
N ILE A 29 -0.11 -18.03 -3.53
CA ILE A 29 0.41 -19.41 -3.45
C ILE A 29 0.03 -20.15 -4.72
N ARG A 30 1.03 -20.69 -5.43
CA ARG A 30 0.88 -21.46 -6.70
C ARG A 30 0.24 -20.67 -7.86
N GLY A 31 0.32 -19.35 -7.85
CA GLY A 31 -0.28 -18.52 -8.89
C GLY A 31 -1.75 -18.17 -8.64
N GLN A 32 -2.33 -17.43 -9.55
CA GLN A 32 -3.73 -16.98 -9.44
C GLN A 32 -4.65 -18.08 -9.97
N SER A 33 -5.48 -18.63 -9.09
CA SER A 33 -6.37 -19.76 -9.39
C SER A 33 -7.71 -19.35 -10.01
N SER A 34 -8.07 -18.06 -9.97
CA SER A 34 -9.36 -17.56 -10.45
C SER A 34 -9.24 -16.14 -10.98
N LEU A 35 -9.94 -15.86 -12.10
CA LEU A 35 -9.99 -14.53 -12.72
C LEU A 35 -10.76 -13.51 -11.89
N GLY A 36 -11.68 -13.94 -11.04
CA GLY A 36 -12.53 -13.05 -10.24
C GLY A 36 -12.17 -13.02 -8.74
N SER A 37 -11.14 -13.75 -8.32
CA SER A 37 -10.70 -13.80 -6.91
C SER A 37 -9.31 -13.20 -6.79
N ALA A 38 -9.08 -12.47 -5.71
CA ALA A 38 -7.77 -11.90 -5.41
C ALA A 38 -6.66 -12.96 -5.19
N GLY A 39 -7.01 -14.26 -5.11
CA GLY A 39 -6.07 -15.35 -4.91
C GLY A 39 -5.30 -15.26 -3.58
N SER A 40 -5.84 -14.54 -2.61
CA SER A 40 -5.20 -14.35 -1.31
C SER A 40 -5.38 -15.58 -0.44
N PRO A 41 -4.31 -16.11 0.19
CA PRO A 41 -4.41 -17.22 1.11
C PRO A 41 -5.16 -16.83 2.40
N LEU A 42 -5.70 -17.82 3.08
CA LEU A 42 -6.23 -17.65 4.44
C LEU A 42 -5.08 -17.49 5.43
N PHE A 43 -5.17 -16.50 6.30
CA PHE A 43 -4.24 -16.35 7.42
C PHE A 43 -4.82 -16.96 8.67
N VAL A 44 -3.99 -17.69 9.39
CA VAL A 44 -4.35 -18.33 10.67
C VAL A 44 -3.28 -17.97 11.69
N ILE A 45 -3.67 -17.29 12.75
CA ILE A 45 -2.78 -16.88 13.83
C ILE A 45 -3.15 -17.66 15.07
N ASP A 46 -2.23 -18.44 15.61
CA ASP A 46 -2.44 -19.31 16.78
C ASP A 46 -3.71 -20.16 16.71
N GLY A 47 -4.03 -20.67 15.53
CA GLY A 47 -5.21 -21.48 15.26
C GLY A 47 -6.47 -20.70 14.90
N MET A 48 -6.47 -19.37 15.00
CA MET A 48 -7.62 -18.54 14.65
C MET A 48 -7.50 -17.96 13.23
N PRO A 49 -8.49 -18.19 12.35
CA PRO A 49 -8.50 -17.62 11.02
C PRO A 49 -8.77 -16.12 11.07
N VAL A 50 -7.90 -15.34 10.41
CA VAL A 50 -7.95 -13.88 10.37
C VAL A 50 -8.15 -13.41 8.93
N SER A 51 -9.04 -12.44 8.73
CA SER A 51 -9.18 -11.78 7.44
C SER A 51 -8.01 -10.85 7.20
N ASN A 52 -7.33 -11.03 6.07
CA ASN A 52 -6.26 -10.14 5.61
C ASN A 52 -6.74 -9.26 4.45
N GLN A 53 -8.00 -8.92 4.41
CA GLN A 53 -8.50 -7.98 3.42
C GLN A 53 -7.95 -6.58 3.70
N SER A 54 -7.45 -5.94 2.66
CA SER A 54 -7.17 -4.51 2.66
C SER A 54 -8.46 -3.77 2.92
N TYR A 55 -8.50 -2.94 3.94
CA TYR A 55 -9.65 -2.09 4.20
C TYR A 55 -9.53 -0.84 3.33
N ASP A 56 -10.22 -0.84 2.21
CA ASP A 56 -10.39 0.36 1.39
C ASP A 56 -11.69 1.06 1.79
N PRO A 57 -11.64 2.16 2.56
CA PRO A 57 -12.82 2.92 2.94
C PRO A 57 -13.46 3.69 1.78
N GLY A 58 -12.80 3.73 0.63
CA GLY A 58 -13.17 4.56 -0.51
C GLY A 58 -13.85 3.85 -1.66
N ASN A 59 -14.50 2.70 -1.41
CA ASN A 59 -15.31 2.02 -2.42
C ASN A 59 -14.54 1.32 -3.55
N ALA A 60 -14.66 0.02 -3.59
CA ALA A 60 -14.24 -0.88 -4.66
C ALA A 60 -14.80 -0.55 -6.07
N GLY A 61 -15.54 0.54 -6.22
CA GLY A 61 -16.14 0.99 -7.49
C GLY A 61 -15.44 2.16 -8.16
N SER A 62 -14.52 2.83 -7.48
CA SER A 62 -13.87 4.04 -8.02
C SER A 62 -12.44 3.79 -8.51
N ALA A 63 -12.26 2.76 -9.32
CA ALA A 63 -11.02 2.59 -10.11
C ALA A 63 -10.71 3.80 -11.03
N LEU A 64 -11.64 4.74 -11.11
CA LEU A 64 -11.55 5.98 -11.91
C LEU A 64 -10.96 7.17 -11.15
N SER A 65 -10.88 7.14 -9.84
CA SER A 65 -10.38 8.30 -9.07
C SER A 65 -8.89 8.28 -8.74
N GLY A 66 -8.13 7.34 -9.25
CA GLY A 66 -6.65 7.41 -9.27
C GLY A 66 -5.93 7.51 -7.92
N ALA A 67 -6.65 7.49 -6.82
CA ALA A 67 -6.12 7.62 -5.48
C ALA A 67 -6.41 6.35 -4.65
N ALA A 68 -6.00 5.19 -5.18
CA ALA A 68 -5.95 3.98 -4.37
C ALA A 68 -4.79 4.13 -3.37
N VAL A 69 -5.07 4.72 -2.23
CA VAL A 69 -4.17 4.64 -1.08
C VAL A 69 -4.26 3.21 -0.56
N ASP A 70 -3.14 2.50 -0.56
CA ASP A 70 -3.07 1.18 0.06
C ASP A 70 -2.90 1.36 1.58
N PRO A 71 -3.96 1.14 2.38
CA PRO A 71 -3.91 1.34 3.83
C PRO A 71 -3.15 0.22 4.56
N GLY A 72 -2.54 -0.67 3.80
CA GLY A 72 -1.90 -1.85 4.35
C GLY A 72 -2.87 -3.01 4.62
N ASN A 73 -2.34 -4.08 5.17
CA ASN A 73 -3.11 -5.24 5.57
C ASN A 73 -2.78 -5.61 7.04
N ARG A 74 -3.71 -6.29 7.70
CA ARG A 74 -3.58 -6.68 9.12
C ARG A 74 -2.34 -7.49 9.46
N MET A 75 -1.72 -8.11 8.48
CA MET A 75 -0.47 -8.84 8.70
C MET A 75 0.72 -7.91 8.99
N GLY A 76 0.61 -6.62 8.66
CA GLY A 76 1.58 -5.60 9.04
C GLY A 76 1.62 -5.31 10.54
N ASP A 77 0.51 -5.54 11.24
CA ASP A 77 0.34 -5.23 12.67
C ASP A 77 1.07 -6.23 13.58
N ILE A 78 1.47 -7.40 13.05
CA ILE A 78 2.20 -8.40 13.83
C ILE A 78 3.69 -8.07 13.80
N ALA A 79 4.28 -7.86 14.98
CA ALA A 79 5.71 -7.69 15.09
C ALA A 79 6.44 -8.96 14.66
N SER A 80 7.52 -8.80 13.87
CA SER A 80 8.32 -9.96 13.41
C SER A 80 8.92 -10.75 14.57
N ASP A 81 9.23 -10.04 15.62
CA ASP A 81 9.90 -10.60 16.80
C ASP A 81 9.00 -11.46 17.67
N ASP A 82 7.67 -11.32 17.53
CA ASP A 82 6.68 -12.13 18.26
C ASP A 82 6.37 -13.46 17.53
N ILE A 83 6.91 -13.67 16.35
CA ILE A 83 6.66 -14.87 15.55
C ILE A 83 7.67 -15.95 15.92
N GLU A 84 7.16 -17.12 16.28
CA GLU A 84 7.94 -18.33 16.49
C GLU A 84 8.14 -19.10 15.19
N SER A 85 7.06 -19.34 14.44
CA SER A 85 7.12 -20.07 13.18
C SER A 85 6.05 -19.63 12.20
N ILE A 86 6.35 -19.80 10.89
CA ILE A 86 5.39 -19.58 9.82
C ILE A 86 5.37 -20.83 8.94
N ASN A 87 4.18 -21.42 8.81
CA ASN A 87 3.94 -22.58 7.97
C ASN A 87 2.99 -22.24 6.84
N VAL A 88 3.33 -22.63 5.62
CA VAL A 88 2.49 -22.41 4.44
C VAL A 88 1.87 -23.72 3.98
N LEU A 89 0.56 -23.82 4.09
CA LEU A 89 -0.22 -24.93 3.57
C LEU A 89 -0.73 -24.62 2.18
N LYS A 90 -0.50 -25.55 1.26
CA LYS A 90 -0.80 -25.36 -0.16
C LYS A 90 -1.99 -26.21 -0.57
N GLY A 91 -2.98 -25.59 -1.26
CA GLY A 91 -4.07 -26.29 -1.92
C GLY A 91 -4.87 -27.22 -1.00
N ALA A 92 -4.93 -28.51 -1.36
CA ALA A 92 -5.77 -29.50 -0.71
C ALA A 92 -5.50 -29.67 0.80
N ALA A 93 -4.24 -29.54 1.25
CA ALA A 93 -3.92 -29.61 2.69
C ALA A 93 -4.54 -28.46 3.49
N ALA A 94 -4.58 -27.26 2.90
CA ALA A 94 -5.21 -26.10 3.52
C ALA A 94 -6.74 -26.25 3.57
N THR A 95 -7.36 -26.72 2.48
CA THR A 95 -8.81 -26.92 2.41
C THR A 95 -9.29 -28.04 3.32
N ALA A 96 -8.49 -29.08 3.51
CA ALA A 96 -8.82 -30.17 4.42
C ALA A 96 -8.92 -29.70 5.90
N LEU A 97 -8.09 -28.74 6.30
CA LEU A 97 -8.05 -28.23 7.66
C LEU A 97 -9.01 -27.04 7.89
N TYR A 98 -9.13 -26.14 6.92
CA TYR A 98 -9.84 -24.86 7.09
C TYR A 98 -11.01 -24.66 6.13
N GLY A 99 -11.36 -25.71 5.36
CA GLY A 99 -12.49 -25.70 4.45
C GLY A 99 -12.27 -24.80 3.22
N ALA A 100 -13.39 -24.47 2.54
CA ALA A 100 -13.39 -23.73 1.28
C ALA A 100 -12.72 -22.34 1.34
N ARG A 101 -12.63 -21.72 2.51
CA ARG A 101 -11.96 -20.43 2.69
C ARG A 101 -10.46 -20.50 2.44
N ALA A 102 -9.86 -21.69 2.55
CA ALA A 102 -8.44 -21.91 2.32
C ALA A 102 -8.14 -22.50 0.93
N LYS A 103 -9.05 -22.34 -0.04
CA LYS A 103 -8.87 -22.84 -1.42
C LYS A 103 -7.59 -22.33 -2.10
N ASP A 104 -7.21 -21.10 -1.82
CA ASP A 104 -6.01 -20.46 -2.35
C ASP A 104 -4.75 -20.69 -1.48
N GLY A 105 -4.86 -21.61 -0.49
CA GLY A 105 -3.83 -21.93 0.48
C GLY A 105 -4.07 -21.27 1.84
N ALA A 106 -3.24 -21.62 2.82
CA ALA A 106 -3.26 -21.00 4.15
C ALA A 106 -1.84 -20.71 4.65
N VAL A 107 -1.68 -19.59 5.33
CA VAL A 107 -0.46 -19.19 6.03
C VAL A 107 -0.76 -19.27 7.52
N ILE A 108 -0.11 -20.21 8.20
CA ILE A 108 -0.25 -20.43 9.64
C ILE A 108 0.91 -19.75 10.34
N ILE A 109 0.60 -18.83 11.22
CA ILE A 109 1.54 -18.09 12.04
C ILE A 109 1.37 -18.55 13.47
N THR A 110 2.45 -19.01 14.08
CA THR A 110 2.51 -19.35 15.50
C THR A 110 3.32 -18.27 16.20
N THR A 111 2.72 -17.68 17.24
CA THR A 111 3.40 -16.67 18.05
C THR A 111 4.19 -17.31 19.18
N LYS A 112 5.21 -16.60 19.65
CA LYS A 112 6.03 -17.03 20.79
C LYS A 112 5.17 -17.08 22.04
N LYS A 113 5.25 -18.19 22.77
CA LYS A 113 4.56 -18.39 24.03
C LYS A 113 5.55 -18.39 25.18
N GLY A 114 5.13 -17.84 26.32
CA GLY A 114 5.90 -17.93 27.55
C GLY A 114 6.02 -19.38 28.04
N SER A 115 7.19 -19.75 28.53
CA SER A 115 7.43 -21.06 29.14
C SER A 115 7.59 -20.94 30.65
N LYS A 116 6.95 -21.83 31.43
CA LYS A 116 6.94 -21.79 32.89
C LYS A 116 8.33 -22.04 33.53
N ASN A 117 9.22 -22.70 32.78
CA ASN A 117 10.58 -23.06 33.26
C ASN A 117 11.70 -22.22 32.63
N GLN A 118 11.38 -21.13 31.92
CA GLN A 118 12.37 -20.30 31.30
C GLN A 118 12.80 -19.17 32.24
N GLN A 119 14.09 -18.89 32.29
CA GLN A 119 14.61 -17.72 33.00
C GLN A 119 14.00 -16.44 32.42
N THR A 120 13.70 -15.47 33.28
CA THR A 120 13.21 -14.18 32.84
C THR A 120 14.24 -13.53 31.91
N SER A 121 13.87 -13.31 30.66
CA SER A 121 14.67 -12.57 29.71
C SER A 121 13.96 -11.28 29.33
N VAL A 122 14.71 -10.21 29.24
CA VAL A 122 14.22 -8.90 28.75
C VAL A 122 14.95 -8.61 27.46
N SER A 123 14.20 -8.47 26.37
CA SER A 123 14.75 -8.03 25.08
C SER A 123 14.17 -6.65 24.74
N ILE A 124 15.04 -5.74 24.33
CA ILE A 124 14.65 -4.41 23.86
C ILE A 124 15.09 -4.30 22.40
N ASN A 125 14.11 -4.22 21.52
CA ASN A 125 14.34 -4.02 20.08
C ASN A 125 13.93 -2.59 19.70
N SER A 126 14.83 -1.86 19.06
CA SER A 126 14.54 -0.53 18.53
C SER A 126 14.87 -0.52 17.04
N THR A 127 13.90 -0.16 16.22
CA THR A 127 14.07 -0.04 14.77
C THR A 127 13.81 1.40 14.35
N MET A 128 14.79 2.02 13.72
CA MET A 128 14.65 3.35 13.15
C MET A 128 14.61 3.24 11.62
N ARG A 129 13.59 3.82 11.02
CA ARG A 129 13.41 3.82 9.57
C ARG A 129 13.43 5.25 9.03
N PHE A 130 14.26 5.46 8.02
CA PHE A 130 14.30 6.70 7.25
C PHE A 130 13.70 6.46 5.88
N GLU A 131 12.69 7.21 5.52
CA GLU A 131 12.02 7.09 4.24
C GLU A 131 12.09 8.42 3.48
N SER A 132 12.46 8.35 2.22
CA SER A 132 12.45 9.50 1.31
C SER A 132 11.86 9.09 -0.03
N VAL A 133 11.26 10.04 -0.73
CA VAL A 133 10.74 9.80 -2.07
C VAL A 133 11.91 9.55 -3.02
N LEU A 134 11.94 8.38 -3.63
CA LEU A 134 13.02 8.00 -4.56
C LEU A 134 12.92 8.78 -5.86
N ARG A 135 11.72 8.91 -6.41
CA ARG A 135 11.47 9.58 -7.70
C ARG A 135 10.06 10.15 -7.74
N LEU A 136 9.96 11.37 -8.18
CA LEU A 136 8.70 12.04 -8.48
C LEU A 136 8.50 12.11 -9.99
N PRO A 137 7.25 12.11 -10.49
CA PRO A 137 6.97 12.37 -11.89
C PRO A 137 7.43 13.77 -12.29
N ASP A 138 7.96 13.89 -13.50
CA ASP A 138 8.26 15.20 -14.08
C ASP A 138 6.97 15.81 -14.62
N PHE A 139 6.48 16.83 -13.94
CA PHE A 139 5.29 17.57 -14.37
C PHE A 139 5.68 18.70 -15.30
N GLN A 140 4.88 18.91 -16.33
CA GLN A 140 5.03 20.07 -17.19
C GLN A 140 4.71 21.36 -16.39
N ASN A 141 5.44 22.43 -16.67
CA ASN A 141 5.31 23.72 -15.99
C ASN A 141 5.10 24.88 -16.98
N SER A 142 4.79 24.57 -18.24
CA SER A 142 4.61 25.55 -19.31
C SER A 142 3.15 25.95 -19.51
N TYR A 143 2.21 25.07 -19.18
CA TYR A 143 0.79 25.28 -19.36
C TYR A 143 0.08 25.14 -18.03
N ALA A 144 -0.93 25.96 -17.82
CA ALA A 144 -1.77 25.91 -16.65
C ALA A 144 -2.91 24.91 -16.78
N GLN A 145 -3.64 24.75 -15.69
CA GLN A 145 -4.89 24.01 -15.65
C GLN A 145 -5.96 24.75 -16.46
N GLY A 146 -6.74 24.01 -17.25
CA GLY A 146 -7.80 24.61 -18.04
C GLY A 146 -8.34 23.71 -19.14
N VAL A 147 -9.20 24.30 -19.98
CA VAL A 147 -9.85 23.61 -21.08
C VAL A 147 -8.95 23.61 -22.32
N PRO A 148 -8.52 22.44 -22.83
CA PRO A 148 -7.56 22.38 -23.95
C PRO A 148 -8.09 23.01 -25.24
N THR A 149 -9.38 22.91 -25.51
CA THR A 149 -10.00 23.40 -26.75
C THR A 149 -10.11 24.92 -26.82
N THR A 150 -10.25 25.58 -25.69
CA THR A 150 -10.43 27.03 -25.62
C THR A 150 -9.19 27.75 -25.10
N SER A 151 -8.20 27.00 -24.62
CA SER A 151 -7.01 27.50 -23.92
C SER A 151 -7.36 28.44 -22.76
N ALA A 152 -8.56 28.29 -22.19
CA ALA A 152 -9.02 29.09 -21.06
C ALA A 152 -8.58 28.48 -19.73
N TYR A 153 -8.11 29.33 -18.82
CA TYR A 153 -7.84 28.88 -17.45
C TYR A 153 -9.13 28.48 -16.74
N SER A 154 -9.11 27.36 -16.04
CA SER A 154 -10.22 26.92 -15.18
C SER A 154 -9.67 26.13 -14.01
N TYR A 155 -9.90 26.62 -12.79
CA TYR A 155 -9.48 25.96 -11.56
C TYR A 155 -10.23 24.63 -11.28
N GLY A 156 -11.40 24.43 -11.88
CA GLY A 156 -12.18 23.20 -11.73
C GLY A 156 -11.83 22.10 -12.73
N TYR A 157 -10.91 22.35 -13.67
CA TYR A 157 -10.56 21.41 -14.73
C TYR A 157 -9.25 20.71 -14.40
N GLN A 158 -9.27 19.37 -14.34
CA GLN A 158 -8.12 18.58 -13.89
C GLN A 158 -7.01 18.40 -14.94
N ASN A 159 -7.22 18.85 -16.18
CA ASN A 159 -6.23 18.74 -17.24
C ASN A 159 -5.22 19.90 -17.22
N GLY A 160 -3.95 19.57 -17.31
CA GLY A 160 -2.84 20.54 -17.29
C GLY A 160 -2.47 21.11 -18.68
N TRP A 161 -3.42 21.26 -19.61
CA TRP A 161 -3.20 21.75 -20.97
C TRP A 161 -4.10 22.96 -21.29
N GLY A 162 -4.28 23.84 -20.32
CA GLY A 162 -4.96 25.13 -20.50
C GLY A 162 -4.05 26.19 -21.12
N PRO A 163 -4.19 27.46 -20.73
CA PRO A 163 -3.37 28.53 -21.29
C PRO A 163 -1.90 28.40 -20.92
N LYS A 164 -1.04 28.86 -21.81
CA LYS A 164 0.39 28.97 -21.52
C LYS A 164 0.63 29.94 -20.38
N ILE A 165 1.55 29.62 -19.50
CA ILE A 165 1.87 30.46 -18.33
C ILE A 165 2.79 31.60 -18.77
N GLU A 166 2.24 32.81 -18.89
CA GLU A 166 2.95 34.02 -19.30
C GLU A 166 2.81 35.15 -18.25
N GLY A 167 2.30 34.84 -17.05
CA GLY A 167 2.09 35.82 -15.97
C GLY A 167 0.76 36.57 -16.05
N GLN A 168 -0.17 36.12 -16.91
CA GLN A 168 -1.51 36.72 -17.04
C GLN A 168 -2.30 36.61 -15.74
N THR A 169 -3.21 37.57 -15.55
CA THR A 169 -4.13 37.60 -14.39
C THR A 169 -5.28 36.62 -14.62
N VAL A 170 -5.53 35.76 -13.65
CA VAL A 170 -6.62 34.77 -13.65
C VAL A 170 -7.35 34.80 -12.31
N LYS A 171 -8.57 34.30 -12.30
CA LYS A 171 -9.34 34.16 -11.04
C LYS A 171 -9.03 32.82 -10.38
N ASN A 172 -8.64 32.87 -9.09
CA ASN A 172 -8.47 31.67 -8.26
C ASN A 172 -9.85 31.12 -7.83
N PHE A 173 -9.84 30.01 -7.05
CA PHE A 173 -11.06 29.39 -6.53
C PHE A 173 -11.87 30.28 -5.54
N LEU A 174 -11.27 31.32 -5.00
CA LEU A 174 -11.92 32.34 -4.16
C LEU A 174 -12.45 33.53 -4.97
N GLY A 175 -12.31 33.51 -6.30
CA GLY A 175 -12.71 34.61 -7.18
C GLY A 175 -11.77 35.80 -7.18
N GLN A 176 -10.61 35.73 -6.53
CA GLN A 176 -9.60 36.78 -6.48
C GLN A 176 -8.73 36.75 -7.71
N ASP A 177 -8.32 37.92 -8.15
CA ASP A 177 -7.38 38.07 -9.26
C ASP A 177 -5.95 37.76 -8.80
N VAL A 178 -5.34 36.74 -9.40
CA VAL A 178 -3.98 36.29 -9.10
C VAL A 178 -3.18 36.16 -10.38
N GLN A 179 -1.87 36.39 -10.28
CA GLN A 179 -0.98 36.13 -11.41
C GLN A 179 -0.73 34.66 -11.60
N LEU A 180 -0.93 34.18 -12.81
CA LEU A 180 -0.66 32.79 -13.19
C LEU A 180 0.85 32.54 -13.19
N ARG A 181 1.30 31.62 -12.33
CA ARG A 181 2.72 31.25 -12.17
C ARG A 181 2.89 29.74 -12.18
N ALA A 182 4.05 29.30 -12.65
CA ALA A 182 4.46 27.91 -12.50
C ALA A 182 5.06 27.66 -11.12
N TYR A 183 4.53 26.68 -10.39
CA TYR A 183 5.06 26.21 -9.10
C TYR A 183 5.86 24.92 -9.32
N LYS A 184 7.09 25.07 -9.85
CA LYS A 184 7.94 23.95 -10.29
C LYS A 184 8.22 22.91 -9.21
N ASN A 185 8.29 23.31 -7.95
CA ASN A 185 8.63 22.44 -6.84
C ASN A 185 7.41 22.02 -5.99
N ASN A 186 6.20 22.37 -6.40
CA ASN A 186 4.99 22.15 -5.61
C ASN A 186 4.86 20.70 -5.11
N VAL A 187 5.10 19.72 -5.99
CA VAL A 187 5.02 18.30 -5.63
C VAL A 187 6.19 17.89 -4.74
N LYS A 188 7.40 18.39 -5.02
CA LYS A 188 8.58 18.08 -4.22
C LYS A 188 8.48 18.65 -2.80
N ASP A 189 7.98 19.88 -2.67
CA ASP A 189 7.85 20.58 -1.39
C ASP A 189 6.73 19.98 -0.51
N PHE A 190 5.79 19.24 -1.12
CA PHE A 190 4.75 18.52 -0.40
C PHE A 190 5.32 17.32 0.37
N TYR A 191 6.32 16.64 -0.17
CA TYR A 191 6.91 15.46 0.47
C TYR A 191 8.00 15.86 1.45
N GLN A 192 7.88 15.37 2.67
CA GLN A 192 8.90 15.51 3.70
C GLN A 192 9.56 14.16 3.96
N THR A 193 10.82 14.19 4.42
CA THR A 193 11.50 12.97 4.86
C THR A 193 10.83 12.47 6.14
N GLY A 194 10.28 11.26 6.10
CA GLY A 194 9.65 10.62 7.26
C GLY A 194 10.68 9.98 8.18
N HIS A 195 10.45 10.06 9.47
CA HIS A 195 11.20 9.35 10.50
C HIS A 195 10.23 8.53 11.34
N THR A 196 10.49 7.24 11.47
CA THR A 196 9.71 6.34 12.34
C THR A 196 10.64 5.75 13.38
N TYR A 197 10.25 5.85 14.64
CA TYR A 197 10.98 5.32 15.79
C TYR A 197 10.40 4.01 16.26
#